data_def6db3d425b623263d3ef3c9dcf3325
#
_entry.id   def6db3d425b623263d3ef3c9dcf3325
#
_cell.length_a   1.000
_cell.length_b   1.000
_cell.length_c   1.000
_cell.angle_alpha   90.00
_cell.angle_beta   90.00
_cell.angle_gamma   90.00
#
_symmetry.space_group_name_H-M   'P 1'
#
loop_
_entity.id
_entity.type
_entity.pdbx_description
1 polymer ?
#
loop_
_entity_poly.entity_id
_entity_poly.type
_entity_poly.pdbx_seq_one_letter_code
_entity_poly.pdbx_strand_id
1 'polypeptide(L)'
;MTIKSTFYCAIIAAAVGLSPTIMAEEPDCTKLSDTVKKLVGAKPDHVLEIVERQTAANPTCSCEVVKAAIVATEADRKLVGQIVATAIEAAPDKMSIITSCAIAVAPDALEEIKAILAKLDPKALAKKGNDPVGDAKDAKDAIVSSVKNPLDGPYLIPGLPPIH
;
A
#
# COMPACT_ATOMS: atom_id res chain seq x y z
N MET A 1 -7.52 -4.72 66.30
CA MET A 1 -7.31 -3.28 65.97
C MET A 1 -8.15 -2.96 64.74
N THR A 2 -9.26 -2.30 64.98
CA THR A 2 -10.27 -1.92 64.01
C THR A 2 -9.94 -0.59 63.41
N ILE A 3 -9.75 -0.54 62.08
CA ILE A 3 -9.61 0.74 61.36
C ILE A 3 -10.88 0.92 60.54
N LYS A 4 -11.58 1.97 60.96
CA LYS A 4 -12.88 2.38 60.45
C LYS A 4 -12.79 2.90 59.02
N SER A 5 -13.64 2.33 58.21
CA SER A 5 -14.07 2.86 56.93
C SER A 5 -14.65 4.28 57.10
N THR A 6 -14.12 5.22 56.36
CA THR A 6 -14.75 6.53 56.21
C THR A 6 -15.16 6.70 54.75
N PHE A 7 -16.45 6.60 54.55
CA PHE A 7 -17.14 6.93 53.33
C PHE A 7 -16.91 8.42 53.00
N TYR A 8 -16.44 8.70 51.81
CA TYR A 8 -16.58 10.00 51.19
C TYR A 8 -17.47 9.88 49.97
N CYS A 9 -18.70 10.32 50.20
CA CYS A 9 -19.73 10.48 49.18
C CYS A 9 -19.56 11.81 48.45
N ALA A 10 -19.74 11.78 47.16
CA ALA A 10 -20.30 12.78 46.28
C ALA A 10 -19.58 14.11 46.09
N ILE A 11 -19.13 14.37 44.88
CA ILE A 11 -19.54 15.57 44.14
C ILE A 11 -19.65 15.15 42.66
N ILE A 12 -20.89 15.09 42.16
CA ILE A 12 -21.22 15.00 40.73
C ILE A 12 -21.09 16.44 40.21
N ALA A 13 -19.99 16.77 39.59
CA ALA A 13 -19.87 17.94 38.75
C ALA A 13 -20.23 17.51 37.33
N ALA A 14 -21.42 17.91 36.87
CA ALA A 14 -21.81 17.83 35.47
C ALA A 14 -20.96 18.81 34.67
N ALA A 15 -19.81 18.35 34.20
CA ALA A 15 -19.05 19.03 33.17
C ALA A 15 -19.64 18.62 31.83
N VAL A 16 -20.39 19.53 31.20
CA VAL A 16 -20.78 19.47 29.81
C VAL A 16 -19.48 19.49 29.03
N GLY A 17 -19.02 18.28 28.65
CA GLY A 17 -17.77 18.08 27.94
C GLY A 17 -17.90 18.59 26.52
N LEU A 18 -17.24 19.69 26.18
CA LEU A 18 -16.73 19.88 24.83
C LEU A 18 -15.75 18.74 24.58
N SER A 19 -16.22 17.71 23.87
CA SER A 19 -15.32 16.70 23.30
C SER A 19 -14.44 17.43 22.29
N PRO A 20 -13.11 17.51 22.48
CA PRO A 20 -12.26 17.95 21.40
C PRO A 20 -12.44 16.92 20.28
N THR A 21 -12.95 17.35 19.14
CA THR A 21 -12.84 16.59 17.90
C THR A 21 -11.35 16.46 17.62
N ILE A 22 -10.76 15.34 18.03
CA ILE A 22 -9.41 14.97 17.60
C ILE A 22 -9.57 14.73 16.12
N MET A 23 -9.27 15.75 15.31
CA MET A 23 -8.97 15.55 13.91
C MET A 23 -7.77 14.61 13.90
N ALA A 24 -8.00 13.34 13.57
CA ALA A 24 -6.93 12.40 13.29
C ALA A 24 -6.17 13.00 12.10
N GLU A 25 -5.00 13.57 12.38
CA GLU A 25 -4.08 14.04 11.35
C GLU A 25 -3.76 12.84 10.48
N GLU A 26 -4.04 12.92 9.18
CA GLU A 26 -3.72 11.84 8.26
C GLU A 26 -2.22 11.52 8.37
N PRO A 27 -1.85 10.25 8.53
CA PRO A 27 -0.46 9.88 8.70
C PRO A 27 0.36 10.33 7.49
N ASP A 28 1.45 11.05 7.73
CA ASP A 28 2.42 11.40 6.70
C ASP A 28 3.18 10.13 6.26
N CYS A 29 2.72 9.52 5.18
CA CYS A 29 3.26 8.27 4.67
C CYS A 29 4.74 8.37 4.27
N THR A 30 5.22 9.57 3.92
CA THR A 30 6.63 9.79 3.59
C THR A 30 7.50 9.69 4.83
N LYS A 31 7.11 10.35 5.92
CA LYS A 31 7.81 10.24 7.22
C LYS A 31 7.75 8.83 7.77
N LEU A 32 6.61 8.14 7.59
CA LEU A 32 6.47 6.75 7.98
C LEU A 32 7.43 5.85 7.19
N SER A 33 7.54 6.04 5.87
CA SER A 33 8.50 5.33 5.02
C SER A 33 9.93 5.46 5.54
N ASP A 34 10.36 6.68 5.87
CA ASP A 34 11.71 6.92 6.41
C ASP A 34 11.91 6.30 7.80
N THR A 35 10.85 6.27 8.60
CA THR A 35 10.86 5.60 9.90
C THR A 35 11.02 4.09 9.73
N VAL A 36 10.26 3.47 8.81
CA VAL A 36 10.36 2.04 8.50
C VAL A 36 11.77 1.70 8.01
N LYS A 37 12.34 2.47 7.08
CA LYS A 37 13.73 2.27 6.60
C LYS A 37 14.73 2.28 7.75
N LYS A 38 14.63 3.24 8.67
CA LYS A 38 15.51 3.32 9.85
C LYS A 38 15.35 2.13 10.79
N LEU A 39 14.09 1.72 11.06
CA LEU A 39 13.81 0.59 11.95
C LEU A 39 14.33 -0.73 11.37
N VAL A 40 14.07 -0.96 10.07
CA VAL A 40 14.51 -2.16 9.35
C VAL A 40 16.03 -2.16 9.21
N GLY A 41 16.65 -1.03 8.86
CA GLY A 41 18.11 -0.92 8.79
C GLY A 41 18.81 -1.18 10.12
N ALA A 42 18.17 -0.83 11.25
CA ALA A 42 18.70 -1.13 12.59
C ALA A 42 18.49 -2.59 13.02
N LYS A 43 17.42 -3.25 12.53
CA LYS A 43 17.03 -4.61 12.90
C LYS A 43 16.44 -5.37 11.70
N PRO A 44 17.25 -5.77 10.72
CA PRO A 44 16.76 -6.44 9.51
C PRO A 44 16.06 -7.77 9.80
N ASP A 45 16.50 -8.51 10.83
CA ASP A 45 15.89 -9.78 11.24
C ASP A 45 14.46 -9.63 11.76
N HIS A 46 14.04 -8.42 12.14
CA HIS A 46 12.70 -8.10 12.62
C HIS A 46 11.81 -7.42 11.57
N VAL A 47 12.18 -7.49 10.28
CA VAL A 47 11.46 -6.78 9.22
C VAL A 47 9.97 -7.13 9.20
N LEU A 48 9.59 -8.39 9.35
CA LEU A 48 8.19 -8.83 9.32
C LEU A 48 7.40 -8.23 10.49
N GLU A 49 7.94 -8.26 11.70
CA GLU A 49 7.33 -7.64 12.88
C GLU A 49 7.14 -6.12 12.70
N ILE A 50 8.14 -5.46 12.11
CA ILE A 50 8.08 -4.03 11.81
C ILE A 50 6.97 -3.75 10.79
N VAL A 51 6.89 -4.54 9.71
CA VAL A 51 5.87 -4.42 8.67
C VAL A 51 4.48 -4.62 9.24
N GLU A 52 4.26 -5.70 9.99
CA GLU A 52 2.99 -5.99 10.65
C GLU A 52 2.53 -4.79 11.49
N ARG A 53 3.36 -4.37 12.43
CA ARG A 53 3.04 -3.28 13.35
C ARG A 53 2.78 -1.95 12.64
N GLN A 54 3.62 -1.58 11.67
CA GLN A 54 3.46 -0.30 10.97
C GLN A 54 2.27 -0.30 10.02
N THR A 55 1.98 -1.43 9.36
CA THR A 55 0.82 -1.58 8.49
C THR A 55 -0.48 -1.59 9.29
N ALA A 56 -0.54 -2.32 10.41
CA ALA A 56 -1.71 -2.34 11.28
C ALA A 56 -2.02 -0.96 11.90
N ALA A 57 -0.97 -0.21 12.29
CA ALA A 57 -1.14 1.13 12.85
C ALA A 57 -1.50 2.19 11.80
N ASN A 58 -1.08 2.02 10.55
CA ASN A 58 -1.23 3.00 9.47
C ASN A 58 -1.68 2.34 8.16
N PRO A 59 -2.87 1.74 8.08
CA PRO A 59 -3.30 0.97 6.90
C PRO A 59 -3.38 1.80 5.62
N THR A 60 -3.61 3.10 5.70
CA THR A 60 -3.60 4.02 4.55
C THR A 60 -2.22 4.19 3.93
N CYS A 61 -1.15 3.96 4.69
CA CYS A 61 0.25 4.05 4.26
C CYS A 61 0.89 2.68 3.96
N SER A 62 0.10 1.60 3.83
CA SER A 62 0.60 0.23 3.60
C SER A 62 1.56 0.13 2.42
N CYS A 63 1.32 0.89 1.35
CA CYS A 63 2.16 0.95 0.17
C CYS A 63 3.59 1.39 0.53
N GLU A 64 3.71 2.50 1.25
CA GLU A 64 5.00 3.09 1.64
C GLU A 64 5.73 2.22 2.65
N VAL A 65 5.00 1.56 3.56
CA VAL A 65 5.57 0.59 4.52
C VAL A 65 6.20 -0.58 3.77
N VAL A 66 5.46 -1.21 2.85
CA VAL A 66 5.94 -2.36 2.08
C VAL A 66 7.12 -1.99 1.19
N LYS A 67 7.04 -0.89 0.45
CA LYS A 67 8.15 -0.40 -0.38
C LYS A 67 9.39 -0.14 0.45
N ALA A 68 9.25 0.55 1.59
CA ALA A 68 10.35 0.87 2.47
C ALA A 68 11.03 -0.38 3.03
N ALA A 69 10.26 -1.39 3.43
CA ALA A 69 10.78 -2.65 3.96
C ALA A 69 11.55 -3.44 2.89
N ILE A 70 10.98 -3.60 1.69
CA ILE A 70 11.62 -4.31 0.57
C ILE A 70 12.95 -3.65 0.19
N VAL A 71 12.97 -2.33 0.03
CA VAL A 71 14.16 -1.60 -0.38
C VAL A 71 15.23 -1.60 0.73
N ALA A 72 14.83 -1.43 2.00
CA ALA A 72 15.78 -1.34 3.11
C ALA A 72 16.46 -2.68 3.45
N THR A 73 15.82 -3.81 3.10
CA THR A 73 16.39 -5.15 3.29
C THR A 73 17.08 -5.71 2.06
N GLU A 74 17.00 -5.01 0.92
CA GLU A 74 17.38 -5.59 -0.38
C GLU A 74 16.75 -6.99 -0.58
N ALA A 75 15.44 -7.08 -0.25
CA ALA A 75 14.72 -8.33 -0.08
C ALA A 75 14.82 -9.23 -1.31
N ASP A 76 15.23 -10.48 -1.11
CA ASP A 76 15.09 -11.51 -2.12
C ASP A 76 13.60 -11.84 -2.38
N ARG A 77 13.30 -12.57 -3.46
CA ARG A 77 11.92 -12.90 -3.86
C ARG A 77 11.11 -13.55 -2.75
N LYS A 78 11.74 -14.41 -1.95
CA LYS A 78 11.08 -15.12 -0.85
C LYS A 78 10.71 -14.16 0.28
N LEU A 79 11.63 -13.28 0.66
CA LEU A 79 11.39 -12.27 1.69
C LEU A 79 10.35 -11.24 1.21
N VAL A 80 10.36 -10.85 -0.06
CA VAL A 80 9.29 -10.00 -0.65
C VAL A 80 7.94 -10.67 -0.47
N GLY A 81 7.81 -11.96 -0.78
CA GLY A 81 6.58 -12.72 -0.56
C GLY A 81 6.13 -12.70 0.90
N GLN A 82 7.04 -12.89 1.84
CA GLN A 82 6.75 -12.84 3.28
C GLN A 82 6.31 -11.43 3.74
N ILE A 83 7.00 -10.38 3.28
CA ILE A 83 6.63 -8.99 3.57
C ILE A 83 5.21 -8.69 3.06
N VAL A 84 4.88 -9.11 1.84
CA VAL A 84 3.55 -8.93 1.24
C VAL A 84 2.49 -9.70 2.03
N ALA A 85 2.75 -10.96 2.39
CA ALA A 85 1.82 -11.77 3.19
C ALA A 85 1.51 -11.09 4.53
N THR A 86 2.56 -10.72 5.27
CA THR A 86 2.44 -10.05 6.58
C THR A 86 1.68 -8.72 6.48
N ALA A 87 1.95 -7.92 5.46
CA ALA A 87 1.25 -6.65 5.26
C ALA A 87 -0.24 -6.86 4.93
N ILE A 88 -0.58 -7.87 4.12
CA ILE A 88 -1.98 -8.21 3.79
C ILE A 88 -2.71 -8.76 5.01
N GLU A 89 -2.07 -9.60 5.83
CA GLU A 89 -2.65 -10.09 7.09
C GLU A 89 -2.94 -8.94 8.07
N ALA A 90 -2.04 -7.94 8.14
CA ALA A 90 -2.22 -6.76 8.98
C ALA A 90 -3.28 -5.76 8.46
N ALA A 91 -3.49 -5.68 7.13
CA ALA A 91 -4.46 -4.79 6.50
C ALA A 91 -5.09 -5.45 5.26
N PRO A 92 -6.01 -6.40 5.43
CA PRO A 92 -6.56 -7.19 4.32
C PRO A 92 -7.38 -6.37 3.32
N ASP A 93 -7.97 -5.27 3.72
CA ASP A 93 -8.67 -4.30 2.85
C ASP A 93 -7.72 -3.52 1.92
N LYS A 94 -6.43 -3.56 2.19
CA LYS A 94 -5.37 -2.93 1.38
C LYS A 94 -4.62 -3.91 0.47
N MET A 95 -5.05 -5.17 0.37
CA MET A 95 -4.40 -6.21 -0.43
C MET A 95 -3.99 -5.72 -1.83
N SER A 96 -4.89 -5.07 -2.55
CA SER A 96 -4.65 -4.61 -3.94
C SER A 96 -3.51 -3.60 -4.01
N ILE A 97 -3.51 -2.59 -3.12
CA ILE A 97 -2.46 -1.55 -3.15
C ILE A 97 -1.13 -2.11 -2.65
N ILE A 98 -1.12 -2.94 -1.60
CA ILE A 98 0.08 -3.62 -1.11
C ILE A 98 0.74 -4.41 -2.22
N THR A 99 -0.03 -5.25 -2.92
CA THR A 99 0.45 -6.07 -4.03
C THR A 99 1.03 -5.24 -5.16
N SER A 100 0.31 -4.20 -5.61
CA SER A 100 0.76 -3.33 -6.70
C SER A 100 2.06 -2.61 -6.34
N CYS A 101 2.19 -2.15 -5.10
CA CYS A 101 3.39 -1.46 -4.62
C CYS A 101 4.59 -2.39 -4.50
N ALA A 102 4.40 -3.64 -4.05
CA ALA A 102 5.46 -4.64 -3.98
C ALA A 102 5.98 -4.99 -5.38
N ILE A 103 5.09 -5.23 -6.36
CA ILE A 103 5.46 -5.51 -7.75
C ILE A 103 6.21 -4.33 -8.37
N ALA A 104 5.85 -3.10 -8.04
CA ALA A 104 6.51 -1.91 -8.58
C ALA A 104 7.99 -1.78 -8.15
N VAL A 105 8.35 -2.29 -6.95
CA VAL A 105 9.73 -2.21 -6.44
C VAL A 105 10.51 -3.52 -6.55
N ALA A 106 9.81 -4.65 -6.70
CA ALA A 106 10.39 -5.98 -6.85
C ALA A 106 9.64 -6.78 -7.94
N PRO A 107 9.76 -6.39 -9.23
CA PRO A 107 9.02 -7.03 -10.32
C PRO A 107 9.44 -8.48 -10.55
N ASP A 108 10.63 -8.86 -10.16
CA ASP A 108 11.16 -10.23 -10.22
C ASP A 108 10.50 -11.18 -9.20
N ALA A 109 9.86 -10.64 -8.16
CA ALA A 109 9.10 -11.41 -7.16
C ALA A 109 7.64 -11.67 -7.54
N LEU A 110 7.21 -11.33 -8.77
CA LEU A 110 5.81 -11.43 -9.21
C LEU A 110 5.21 -12.82 -8.99
N GLU A 111 5.95 -13.88 -9.31
CA GLU A 111 5.43 -15.25 -9.16
C GLU A 111 5.26 -15.65 -7.69
N GLU A 112 6.18 -15.24 -6.84
CA GLU A 112 6.06 -15.45 -5.39
C GLU A 112 4.86 -14.70 -4.81
N ILE A 113 4.67 -13.45 -5.21
CA ILE A 113 3.52 -12.64 -4.80
C ILE A 113 2.21 -13.30 -5.25
N LYS A 114 2.10 -13.80 -6.48
CA LYS A 114 0.93 -14.54 -6.97
C LYS A 114 0.67 -15.79 -6.14
N ALA A 115 1.70 -16.55 -5.82
CA ALA A 115 1.58 -17.75 -4.99
C ALA A 115 1.09 -17.43 -3.57
N ILE A 116 1.50 -16.32 -2.99
CA ILE A 116 1.01 -15.82 -1.69
C ILE A 116 -0.47 -15.42 -1.79
N LEU A 117 -0.84 -14.65 -2.80
CA LEU A 117 -2.23 -14.24 -3.02
C LEU A 117 -3.17 -15.43 -3.18
N ALA A 118 -2.72 -16.49 -3.88
CA ALA A 118 -3.49 -17.72 -4.03
C ALA A 118 -3.77 -18.43 -2.70
N LYS A 119 -2.88 -18.28 -1.73
CA LYS A 119 -3.04 -18.86 -0.39
C LYS A 119 -3.94 -18.01 0.51
N LEU A 120 -3.82 -16.67 0.41
CA LEU A 120 -4.53 -15.73 1.28
C LEU A 120 -5.99 -15.51 0.86
N ASP A 121 -6.27 -15.44 -0.44
CA ASP A 121 -7.62 -15.31 -0.98
C ASP A 121 -7.81 -16.10 -2.26
N PRO A 122 -8.12 -17.42 -2.16
CA PRO A 122 -8.39 -18.27 -3.33
C PRO A 122 -9.57 -17.76 -4.19
N LYS A 123 -10.52 -17.03 -3.57
CA LYS A 123 -11.71 -16.48 -4.26
C LYS A 123 -11.41 -15.20 -5.02
N ALA A 124 -10.50 -14.36 -4.54
CA ALA A 124 -10.11 -13.13 -5.22
C ALA A 124 -9.41 -13.42 -6.55
N LEU A 125 -8.59 -14.48 -6.60
CA LEU A 125 -7.92 -14.92 -7.83
C LEU A 125 -8.89 -15.54 -8.83
N ALA A 126 -9.90 -16.28 -8.36
CA ALA A 126 -10.92 -16.84 -9.25
C ALA A 126 -11.78 -15.75 -9.91
N LYS A 127 -11.99 -14.60 -9.25
CA LYS A 127 -12.67 -13.44 -9.84
C LYS A 127 -11.79 -12.68 -10.84
N LYS A 128 -10.47 -12.60 -10.63
CA LYS A 128 -9.54 -11.89 -11.50
C LYS A 128 -9.10 -12.73 -12.72
N GLY A 129 -9.33 -14.04 -12.68
CA GLY A 129 -9.10 -14.95 -13.81
C GLY A 129 -10.15 -14.83 -14.92
N ASN A 130 -11.19 -14.01 -14.74
CA ASN A 130 -12.22 -13.72 -15.74
C ASN A 130 -12.15 -12.29 -16.30
N ASP A 131 -11.16 -11.49 -15.94
CA ASP A 131 -10.74 -10.42 -16.84
C ASP A 131 -9.91 -11.09 -17.92
N PRO A 132 -10.41 -11.23 -19.16
CA PRO A 132 -9.55 -11.64 -20.23
C PRO A 132 -8.50 -10.52 -20.33
N VAL A 133 -7.26 -10.83 -19.99
CA VAL A 133 -6.15 -10.27 -20.75
C VAL A 133 -6.52 -10.71 -22.15
N GLY A 134 -7.17 -9.84 -22.89
CA GLY A 134 -7.56 -10.07 -24.26
C GLY A 134 -6.34 -10.63 -24.95
N ASP A 135 -6.55 -11.72 -25.63
CA ASP A 135 -5.52 -12.37 -26.43
C ASP A 135 -4.65 -11.29 -27.05
N ALA A 136 -3.33 -11.38 -26.87
CA ALA A 136 -2.38 -10.38 -27.39
C ALA A 136 -2.46 -10.22 -28.92
N LYS A 137 -3.32 -10.96 -29.58
CA LYS A 137 -3.70 -10.84 -30.99
C LYS A 137 -4.78 -9.78 -31.23
N ASP A 138 -5.82 -9.66 -30.36
CA ASP A 138 -6.86 -8.66 -30.53
C ASP A 138 -6.40 -7.25 -30.09
N ALA A 139 -5.42 -7.17 -29.19
CA ALA A 139 -4.83 -5.90 -28.78
C ALA A 139 -4.03 -5.20 -29.89
N LYS A 140 -3.49 -5.94 -30.87
CA LYS A 140 -2.80 -5.34 -32.02
C LYS A 140 -3.76 -4.65 -32.99
N ASP A 141 -4.90 -5.23 -33.24
CA ASP A 141 -5.86 -4.69 -34.21
C ASP A 141 -6.66 -3.51 -33.61
N ALA A 142 -6.94 -3.52 -32.31
CA ALA A 142 -7.60 -2.42 -31.64
C ALA A 142 -6.71 -1.16 -31.48
N ILE A 143 -5.40 -1.35 -31.29
CA ILE A 143 -4.44 -0.23 -31.18
C ILE A 143 -4.19 0.40 -32.55
N VAL A 144 -4.14 -0.40 -33.62
CA VAL A 144 -3.90 0.10 -34.98
C VAL A 144 -5.09 0.91 -35.53
N SER A 145 -6.31 0.60 -35.11
CA SER A 145 -7.50 1.34 -35.59
C SER A 145 -7.86 2.59 -34.79
N SER A 146 -7.29 2.74 -33.57
CA SER A 146 -7.61 3.87 -32.67
C SER A 146 -6.49 4.92 -32.54
N VAL A 147 -5.28 4.59 -32.93
CA VAL A 147 -4.19 5.58 -33.00
C VAL A 147 -4.20 6.19 -34.38
N LYS A 148 -5.03 7.22 -34.58
CA LYS A 148 -4.81 8.20 -35.63
C LYS A 148 -3.41 8.76 -35.35
N ASN A 149 -2.48 8.44 -36.27
CA ASN A 149 -1.08 8.88 -36.14
C ASN A 149 -1.06 10.40 -35.91
N PRO A 150 -0.54 10.91 -34.80
CA PRO A 150 -0.51 12.34 -34.54
C PRO A 150 0.36 13.12 -35.54
N LEU A 151 1.04 12.43 -36.45
CA LEU A 151 1.85 13.04 -37.52
C LEU A 151 1.07 13.24 -38.84
N ASP A 152 -0.17 12.75 -38.96
CA ASP A 152 -0.98 12.92 -40.15
C ASP A 152 -1.85 14.20 -40.16
N GLY A 153 -1.69 15.06 -39.16
CA GLY A 153 -2.30 16.39 -39.13
C GLY A 153 -1.28 17.49 -39.50
N PRO A 154 -1.70 18.56 -40.20
CA PRO A 154 -0.83 19.71 -40.38
C PRO A 154 -0.62 20.37 -39.01
N TYR A 155 0.55 20.11 -38.40
CA TYR A 155 1.01 20.82 -37.20
C TYR A 155 1.25 22.29 -37.57
N LEU A 156 0.19 23.10 -37.59
CA LEU A 156 0.32 24.53 -37.56
C LEU A 156 0.68 24.95 -36.13
N ILE A 157 1.95 25.08 -35.85
CA ILE A 157 2.43 25.78 -34.66
C ILE A 157 2.20 27.28 -34.96
N PRO A 158 1.34 27.98 -34.23
CA PRO A 158 1.17 29.42 -34.46
C PRO A 158 2.47 30.13 -34.12
N GLY A 159 3.14 30.73 -35.14
CA GLY A 159 4.30 31.58 -34.95
C GLY A 159 5.62 31.07 -35.52
N LEU A 160 5.66 29.91 -36.18
CA LEU A 160 6.87 29.49 -36.92
C LEU A 160 6.67 29.73 -38.44
N PRO A 161 7.66 30.32 -39.12
CA PRO A 161 7.61 30.50 -40.58
C PRO A 161 7.75 29.15 -41.30
N PRO A 162 7.14 28.96 -42.47
CA PRO A 162 7.24 27.71 -43.24
C PRO A 162 8.69 27.44 -43.62
N ILE A 163 9.15 26.22 -43.38
CA ILE A 163 10.45 25.75 -43.86
C ILE A 163 10.32 25.39 -45.33
N HIS A 164 11.04 26.13 -46.18
CA HIS A 164 11.23 25.82 -47.59
C HIS A 164 12.31 24.76 -47.76
#